data_7edd28aa46aaac11dbfebaeae8608e12
#
_entry.id   7edd28aa46aaac11dbfebaeae8608e12
#
_cell.length_a   1.000
_cell.length_b   1.000
_cell.length_c   1.000
_cell.angle_alpha   90.00
_cell.angle_beta   90.00
_cell.angle_gamma   90.00
#
_symmetry.space_group_name_H-M   'P 1'
#
loop_
_entity.id
_entity.type
_entity.pdbx_description
1 polymer ?
#
loop_
_entity_poly.entity_id
_entity_poly.type
_entity_poly.pdbx_seq_one_letter_code
_entity_poly.pdbx_strand_id
1 'polypeptide(L)'
;SGDGGIDLLCKRDDDTYDVYQVKKFATNLSSGQKTQILNSWEKAQKFFDEHHWTMSNWYLVLPLDPTPENILWFKETIQSRSSFKCHWLGLANVEAWASAMPEVYDYYMADGREAVDQRIKSLLKAAQKPDLRDSKELTKKLFEDAEFLSKIDPHYAYSVRLISKYDKNGFTFSNRPNLMYSEIMTNSEGYSVVIEAIAKYKAAPDYYPLKTSCTLYAETPEDKKKLHDFVKYGTPFNELPVKNIKENLKLPALEMQQDEMFSRIGLLGQIDPHPLTLVLISDDTHIALEQKSRTSGRIGGEWTGEDKSGAIHIRLRTEANSLETTLEITPHLTSLSGSEVLPAFKAIDFLYTNSQSKNLELQTLHGKSIYSNPTST
;
A
#
# COMPACT_ATOMS: atom_id res chain seq x y z
N SER A 1 -1.81 -22.77 17.15
CA SER A 1 -2.04 -21.47 16.53
C SER A 1 -3.30 -20.87 17.15
N GLY A 2 -3.14 -19.97 18.08
CA GLY A 2 -4.25 -19.23 18.69
C GLY A 2 -4.18 -17.80 18.24
N ASP A 3 -5.32 -17.27 17.82
CA ASP A 3 -5.54 -15.84 17.51
C ASP A 3 -5.52 -14.93 18.76
N GLY A 4 -5.05 -15.43 19.89
CA GLY A 4 -5.05 -14.69 21.16
C GLY A 4 -6.44 -14.35 21.68
N GLY A 5 -7.52 -14.94 21.13
CA GLY A 5 -8.90 -14.54 21.45
C GLY A 5 -9.32 -13.24 20.77
N ILE A 6 -8.68 -12.86 19.65
CA ILE A 6 -8.87 -11.62 18.91
C ILE A 6 -9.19 -11.96 17.47
N ASP A 7 -10.39 -11.61 17.00
CA ASP A 7 -10.77 -11.79 15.59
C ASP A 7 -10.49 -10.51 14.78
N LEU A 8 -10.63 -9.32 15.42
CA LEU A 8 -10.35 -8.04 14.79
C LEU A 8 -9.77 -7.06 15.81
N LEU A 9 -8.71 -6.37 15.42
CA LEU A 9 -7.98 -5.41 16.24
C LEU A 9 -7.95 -4.05 15.55
N CYS A 10 -8.48 -3.01 16.21
CA CYS A 10 -8.48 -1.64 15.72
C CYS A 10 -7.63 -0.77 16.63
N LYS A 11 -6.54 -0.21 16.09
CA LYS A 11 -5.74 0.78 16.79
C LYS A 11 -6.41 2.15 16.73
N ARG A 12 -6.51 2.83 17.87
CA ARG A 12 -7.07 4.17 18.03
C ARG A 12 -5.96 5.23 17.92
N ASP A 13 -6.35 6.47 17.75
CA ASP A 13 -5.42 7.61 17.67
C ASP A 13 -4.66 7.88 18.97
N ASP A 14 -5.19 7.43 20.10
CA ASP A 14 -4.59 7.54 21.43
C ASP A 14 -3.66 6.36 21.81
N ASP A 15 -3.21 5.59 20.81
CA ASP A 15 -2.39 4.38 20.95
C ASP A 15 -3.04 3.26 21.78
N THR A 16 -4.34 3.33 22.07
CA THR A 16 -5.12 2.23 22.64
C THR A 16 -5.78 1.39 21.55
N TYR A 17 -6.42 0.28 21.94
CA TYR A 17 -7.00 -0.66 20.99
C TYR A 17 -8.44 -1.00 21.31
N ASP A 18 -9.25 -1.11 20.27
CA ASP A 18 -10.56 -1.75 20.28
C ASP A 18 -10.42 -3.18 19.76
N VAL A 19 -10.92 -4.16 20.51
CA VAL A 19 -10.82 -5.59 20.23
C VAL A 19 -12.20 -6.15 19.94
N TYR A 20 -12.34 -6.89 18.85
CA TYR A 20 -13.60 -7.55 18.48
C TYR A 20 -13.41 -9.07 18.48
N GLN A 21 -14.30 -9.76 19.19
CA GLN A 21 -14.44 -11.21 19.19
C GLN A 21 -15.76 -11.59 18.55
N VAL A 22 -15.73 -12.30 17.45
CA VAL A 22 -16.91 -12.72 16.68
C VAL A 22 -17.22 -14.19 16.98
N LYS A 23 -18.46 -14.51 17.31
CA LYS A 23 -18.91 -15.90 17.52
C LYS A 23 -20.13 -16.20 16.65
N LYS A 24 -20.13 -17.35 15.97
CA LYS A 24 -21.22 -17.81 15.09
C LYS A 24 -22.31 -18.60 15.86
N PHE A 25 -22.67 -18.16 17.06
CA PHE A 25 -23.70 -18.84 17.83
C PHE A 25 -25.08 -18.35 17.39
N ALA A 26 -25.85 -19.22 16.73
CA ALA A 26 -27.14 -18.89 16.15
C ALA A 26 -28.33 -19.22 17.06
N THR A 27 -28.09 -19.67 18.29
CA THR A 27 -29.09 -19.99 19.29
C THR A 27 -28.75 -19.35 20.63
N ASN A 28 -29.71 -19.31 21.56
CA ASN A 28 -29.43 -18.81 22.90
C ASN A 28 -28.22 -19.51 23.53
N LEU A 29 -27.38 -18.74 24.24
CA LEU A 29 -26.11 -19.22 24.73
C LEU A 29 -26.24 -20.36 25.72
N SER A 30 -25.67 -21.51 25.38
CA SER A 30 -25.41 -22.62 26.29
C SER A 30 -24.27 -22.31 27.27
N SER A 31 -24.17 -23.10 28.34
CA SER A 31 -23.05 -22.99 29.30
C SER A 31 -21.69 -23.18 28.62
N GLY A 32 -21.57 -24.11 27.68
CA GLY A 32 -20.33 -24.35 26.92
C GLY A 32 -19.95 -23.16 26.03
N GLN A 33 -20.94 -22.48 25.41
CA GLN A 33 -20.70 -21.28 24.61
C GLN A 33 -20.30 -20.09 25.48
N LYS A 34 -20.92 -19.92 26.65
CA LYS A 34 -20.53 -18.92 27.66
C LYS A 34 -19.07 -19.13 28.10
N THR A 35 -18.67 -20.39 28.33
CA THR A 35 -17.27 -20.73 28.63
C THR A 35 -16.31 -20.38 27.48
N GLN A 36 -16.70 -20.63 26.23
CA GLN A 36 -15.88 -20.25 25.06
C GLN A 36 -15.69 -18.74 24.95
N ILE A 37 -16.73 -17.95 25.21
CA ILE A 37 -16.65 -16.48 25.21
C ILE A 37 -15.71 -16.02 26.32
N LEU A 38 -15.86 -16.55 27.52
CA LEU A 38 -15.00 -16.23 28.67
C LEU A 38 -13.54 -16.53 28.39
N ASN A 39 -13.24 -17.73 27.88
CA ASN A 39 -11.90 -18.12 27.49
C ASN A 39 -11.28 -17.19 26.42
N SER A 40 -12.08 -16.72 25.46
CA SER A 40 -11.59 -15.78 24.44
C SER A 40 -11.25 -14.42 25.05
N TRP A 41 -12.11 -13.93 25.97
CA TRP A 41 -11.89 -12.69 26.69
C TRP A 41 -10.63 -12.75 27.60
N GLU A 42 -10.45 -13.88 28.34
CA GLU A 42 -9.25 -14.09 29.19
C GLU A 42 -7.97 -14.17 28.36
N LYS A 43 -8.02 -14.81 27.19
CA LYS A 43 -6.88 -14.87 26.25
C LYS A 43 -6.53 -13.50 25.68
N ALA A 44 -7.53 -12.69 25.33
CA ALA A 44 -7.30 -11.34 24.83
C ALA A 44 -6.64 -10.46 25.90
N GLN A 45 -7.09 -10.53 27.16
CA GLN A 45 -6.44 -9.82 28.27
C GLN A 45 -4.98 -10.24 28.42
N LYS A 46 -4.74 -11.55 28.50
CA LYS A 46 -3.38 -12.09 28.64
C LYS A 46 -2.47 -11.64 27.49
N PHE A 47 -2.96 -11.67 26.25
CA PHE A 47 -2.21 -11.20 25.08
C PHE A 47 -1.83 -9.72 25.23
N PHE A 48 -2.74 -8.87 25.67
CA PHE A 48 -2.47 -7.44 25.87
C PHE A 48 -1.49 -7.18 27.00
N ASP A 49 -1.59 -7.91 28.11
CA ASP A 49 -0.65 -7.82 29.24
C ASP A 49 0.77 -8.25 28.82
N GLU A 50 0.91 -9.34 28.07
CA GLU A 50 2.19 -9.85 27.57
C GLU A 50 2.88 -8.87 26.60
N HIS A 51 2.10 -8.10 25.82
CA HIS A 51 2.64 -7.14 24.85
C HIS A 51 2.70 -5.70 25.37
N HIS A 52 2.28 -5.47 26.64
CA HIS A 52 2.18 -4.13 27.24
C HIS A 52 1.33 -3.15 26.43
N TRP A 53 0.24 -3.66 25.81
CA TRP A 53 -0.73 -2.86 25.07
C TRP A 53 -1.91 -2.49 25.94
N THR A 54 -2.57 -1.38 25.64
CA THR A 54 -3.74 -0.89 26.38
C THR A 54 -5.02 -1.16 25.58
N MET A 55 -5.90 -2.00 26.11
CA MET A 55 -7.23 -2.24 25.56
C MET A 55 -8.19 -1.15 26.05
N SER A 56 -8.82 -0.43 25.11
CA SER A 56 -9.85 0.57 25.44
C SER A 56 -11.23 -0.07 25.52
N ASN A 57 -11.58 -0.88 24.51
CA ASN A 57 -12.86 -1.57 24.48
C ASN A 57 -12.69 -3.01 23.99
N TRP A 58 -13.51 -3.90 24.51
CA TRP A 58 -13.68 -5.26 24.03
C TRP A 58 -15.14 -5.47 23.59
N TYR A 59 -15.33 -5.91 22.36
CA TYR A 59 -16.63 -6.13 21.75
C TYR A 59 -16.86 -7.61 21.48
N LEU A 60 -17.92 -8.16 22.06
CA LEU A 60 -18.47 -9.46 21.70
C LEU A 60 -19.51 -9.27 20.59
N VAL A 61 -19.25 -9.81 19.42
CA VAL A 61 -20.16 -9.74 18.26
C VAL A 61 -20.85 -11.09 18.07
N LEU A 62 -22.17 -11.09 18.10
CA LEU A 62 -23.00 -12.28 17.94
C LEU A 62 -24.14 -12.02 16.94
N PRO A 63 -24.56 -13.03 16.16
CA PRO A 63 -25.73 -12.92 15.27
C PRO A 63 -27.07 -12.99 16.04
N LEU A 64 -27.06 -12.69 17.35
CA LEU A 64 -28.22 -12.72 18.24
C LEU A 64 -28.18 -11.54 19.20
N ASP A 65 -29.32 -10.89 19.39
CA ASP A 65 -29.47 -9.93 20.46
C ASP A 65 -29.50 -10.65 21.82
N PRO A 66 -28.93 -10.06 22.87
CA PRO A 66 -28.82 -10.71 24.16
C PRO A 66 -30.20 -10.80 24.85
N THR A 67 -30.50 -11.96 25.42
CA THR A 67 -31.62 -12.10 26.37
C THR A 67 -31.28 -11.42 27.70
N PRO A 68 -32.27 -11.08 28.54
CA PRO A 68 -32.04 -10.53 29.89
C PRO A 68 -31.06 -11.34 30.73
N GLU A 69 -31.15 -12.68 30.66
CA GLU A 69 -30.24 -13.58 31.37
C GLU A 69 -28.78 -13.47 30.83
N ASN A 70 -28.62 -13.33 29.53
CA ASN A 70 -27.32 -13.16 28.90
C ASN A 70 -26.71 -11.80 29.22
N ILE A 71 -27.52 -10.74 29.32
CA ILE A 71 -27.10 -9.42 29.77
C ILE A 71 -26.58 -9.49 31.21
N LEU A 72 -27.31 -10.13 32.12
CA LEU A 72 -26.89 -10.29 33.50
C LEU A 72 -25.61 -11.09 33.60
N TRP A 73 -25.53 -12.25 32.94
CA TRP A 73 -24.32 -13.05 32.88
C TRP A 73 -23.11 -12.25 32.35
N PHE A 74 -23.27 -11.53 31.25
CA PHE A 74 -22.20 -10.74 30.64
C PHE A 74 -21.71 -9.64 31.57
N LYS A 75 -22.63 -8.96 32.23
CA LYS A 75 -22.33 -7.93 33.25
C LYS A 75 -21.55 -8.49 34.42
N GLU A 76 -22.03 -9.60 34.99
CA GLU A 76 -21.46 -10.19 36.21
C GLU A 76 -20.13 -10.93 35.93
N THR A 77 -20.00 -11.57 34.76
CA THR A 77 -18.85 -12.44 34.49
C THR A 77 -17.74 -11.73 33.73
N ILE A 78 -18.06 -10.78 32.87
CA ILE A 78 -17.09 -10.12 31.98
C ILE A 78 -16.91 -8.65 32.38
N GLN A 79 -17.98 -7.84 32.34
CA GLN A 79 -17.85 -6.39 32.61
C GLN A 79 -17.35 -6.09 34.03
N SER A 80 -17.83 -6.79 35.04
CA SER A 80 -17.42 -6.57 36.45
C SER A 80 -15.94 -6.93 36.73
N ARG A 81 -15.33 -7.74 35.85
CA ARG A 81 -13.94 -8.20 35.98
C ARG A 81 -12.98 -7.48 35.06
N SER A 82 -13.48 -6.62 34.20
CA SER A 82 -12.66 -5.91 33.20
C SER A 82 -12.22 -4.54 33.71
N SER A 83 -10.98 -4.15 33.42
CA SER A 83 -10.46 -2.79 33.61
C SER A 83 -10.77 -1.85 32.45
N PHE A 84 -11.32 -2.38 31.37
CA PHE A 84 -11.73 -1.70 30.13
C PHE A 84 -13.21 -1.91 29.86
N LYS A 85 -13.77 -1.16 28.90
CA LYS A 85 -15.20 -1.28 28.57
C LYS A 85 -15.45 -2.55 27.75
N CYS A 86 -16.49 -3.28 28.12
CA CYS A 86 -16.95 -4.46 27.40
C CYS A 86 -18.36 -4.24 26.85
N HIS A 87 -18.58 -4.60 25.58
CA HIS A 87 -19.81 -4.37 24.86
C HIS A 87 -20.30 -5.66 24.22
N TRP A 88 -21.59 -5.86 24.24
CA TRP A 88 -22.26 -6.91 23.44
C TRP A 88 -22.90 -6.26 22.22
N LEU A 89 -22.52 -6.70 21.04
CA LEU A 89 -23.08 -6.27 19.77
C LEU A 89 -23.87 -7.44 19.19
N GLY A 90 -25.18 -7.30 19.22
CA GLY A 90 -26.14 -8.30 18.74
C GLY A 90 -26.51 -8.11 17.27
N LEU A 91 -27.56 -8.85 16.86
CA LEU A 91 -28.07 -8.82 15.49
C LEU A 91 -28.48 -7.41 15.05
N ALA A 92 -29.18 -6.68 15.91
CA ALA A 92 -29.61 -5.31 15.61
C ALA A 92 -28.45 -4.36 15.30
N ASN A 93 -27.30 -4.53 15.96
CA ASN A 93 -26.10 -3.75 15.67
C ASN A 93 -25.50 -4.13 14.31
N VAL A 94 -25.44 -5.44 14.00
CA VAL A 94 -24.91 -5.94 12.72
C VAL A 94 -25.79 -5.50 11.55
N GLU A 95 -27.11 -5.56 11.71
CA GLU A 95 -28.08 -5.09 10.71
C GLU A 95 -27.97 -3.58 10.48
N ALA A 96 -27.79 -2.80 11.57
CA ALA A 96 -27.56 -1.36 11.45
C ALA A 96 -26.28 -1.04 10.67
N TRP A 97 -25.20 -1.79 10.91
CA TRP A 97 -23.96 -1.63 10.14
C TRP A 97 -24.13 -2.03 8.67
N ALA A 98 -24.80 -3.17 8.39
CA ALA A 98 -25.10 -3.60 7.03
C ALA A 98 -25.92 -2.55 6.27
N SER A 99 -26.90 -1.94 6.96
CA SER A 99 -27.75 -0.88 6.38
C SER A 99 -27.01 0.44 6.19
N ALA A 100 -26.02 0.74 7.05
CA ALA A 100 -25.19 1.94 6.93
C ALA A 100 -24.09 1.81 5.85
N MET A 101 -23.73 0.57 5.49
CA MET A 101 -22.67 0.25 4.52
C MET A 101 -23.20 -0.76 3.49
N PRO A 102 -24.22 -0.39 2.69
CA PRO A 102 -24.86 -1.31 1.75
C PRO A 102 -23.88 -1.88 0.72
N GLU A 103 -22.88 -1.10 0.29
CA GLU A 103 -21.83 -1.54 -0.63
C GLU A 103 -20.99 -2.70 -0.06
N VAL A 104 -20.71 -2.71 1.25
CA VAL A 104 -19.98 -3.80 1.92
C VAL A 104 -20.88 -5.05 1.99
N TYR A 105 -22.15 -4.87 2.35
CA TYR A 105 -23.11 -5.96 2.39
C TYR A 105 -23.29 -6.60 1.00
N ASP A 106 -23.54 -5.79 -0.02
CA ASP A 106 -23.72 -6.26 -1.40
C ASP A 106 -22.49 -6.99 -1.94
N TYR A 107 -21.31 -6.46 -1.64
CA TYR A 107 -20.05 -7.07 -2.08
C TYR A 107 -19.84 -8.47 -1.53
N TYR A 108 -20.14 -8.69 -0.24
CA TYR A 108 -19.88 -9.96 0.44
C TYR A 108 -21.04 -10.95 0.44
N MET A 109 -22.27 -10.45 0.44
CA MET A 109 -23.46 -11.26 0.72
C MET A 109 -24.42 -11.38 -0.46
N ALA A 110 -24.35 -10.48 -1.45
CA ALA A 110 -25.26 -10.40 -2.58
C ALA A 110 -24.56 -10.48 -3.95
N ASP A 111 -23.46 -11.27 -4.05
CA ASP A 111 -22.68 -11.47 -5.27
C ASP A 111 -22.11 -10.18 -5.89
N GLY A 112 -22.04 -9.11 -5.10
CA GLY A 112 -21.49 -7.83 -5.52
C GLY A 112 -20.08 -7.92 -6.05
N ARG A 113 -19.28 -8.87 -5.53
CA ARG A 113 -17.94 -9.17 -6.05
C ARG A 113 -17.97 -9.61 -7.51
N GLU A 114 -18.93 -10.44 -7.89
CA GLU A 114 -19.08 -10.88 -9.29
C GLU A 114 -19.57 -9.72 -10.17
N ALA A 115 -20.45 -8.87 -9.66
CA ALA A 115 -20.89 -7.66 -10.36
C ALA A 115 -19.74 -6.68 -10.58
N VAL A 116 -18.85 -6.49 -9.60
CA VAL A 116 -17.60 -5.71 -9.74
C VAL A 116 -16.73 -6.31 -10.84
N ASP A 117 -16.47 -7.61 -10.78
CA ASP A 117 -15.66 -8.31 -11.77
C ASP A 117 -16.23 -8.16 -13.20
N GLN A 118 -17.54 -8.33 -13.36
CA GLN A 118 -18.20 -8.19 -14.68
C GLN A 118 -18.17 -6.75 -15.19
N ARG A 119 -18.30 -5.76 -14.31
CA ARG A 119 -18.28 -4.35 -14.70
C ARG A 119 -16.89 -3.89 -15.09
N ILE A 120 -15.87 -4.32 -14.36
CA ILE A 120 -14.46 -4.11 -14.73
C ILE A 120 -14.20 -4.71 -16.11
N LYS A 121 -14.72 -5.93 -16.37
CA LYS A 121 -14.67 -6.58 -17.68
C LYS A 121 -15.25 -5.69 -18.79
N SER A 122 -16.42 -5.14 -18.54
CA SER A 122 -17.10 -4.28 -19.50
C SER A 122 -16.33 -3.00 -19.78
N LEU A 123 -15.72 -2.41 -18.74
CA LEU A 123 -14.95 -1.18 -18.81
C LEU A 123 -13.71 -1.35 -19.68
N LEU A 124 -12.96 -2.42 -19.44
CA LEU A 124 -11.77 -2.75 -20.22
C LEU A 124 -12.12 -3.09 -21.68
N LYS A 125 -13.18 -3.87 -21.91
CA LYS A 125 -13.66 -4.18 -23.25
C LYS A 125 -14.12 -2.94 -24.02
N ALA A 126 -14.69 -1.95 -23.32
CA ALA A 126 -15.06 -0.66 -23.92
C ALA A 126 -13.82 0.18 -24.26
N ALA A 127 -12.80 0.17 -23.40
CA ALA A 127 -11.52 0.88 -23.62
C ALA A 127 -10.73 0.33 -24.83
N GLN A 128 -10.97 -0.91 -25.21
CA GLN A 128 -10.26 -1.60 -26.31
C GLN A 128 -10.88 -1.40 -27.70
N LYS A 129 -12.06 -0.77 -27.81
CA LYS A 129 -12.66 -0.53 -29.12
C LYS A 129 -11.85 0.49 -29.91
N PRO A 130 -11.47 0.19 -31.17
CA PRO A 130 -10.63 1.07 -31.97
C PRO A 130 -11.32 2.37 -32.41
N ASP A 131 -12.64 2.45 -32.30
CA ASP A 131 -13.41 3.62 -32.75
C ASP A 131 -13.59 4.65 -31.65
N LEU A 132 -12.47 5.26 -31.24
CA LEU A 132 -12.45 6.40 -30.31
C LEU A 132 -12.93 7.72 -30.94
N ARG A 133 -13.46 7.70 -32.17
CA ARG A 133 -13.94 8.91 -32.88
C ARG A 133 -15.15 9.54 -32.19
N ASP A 134 -15.91 8.74 -31.44
CA ASP A 134 -16.99 9.25 -30.58
C ASP A 134 -16.52 9.39 -29.12
N SER A 135 -15.42 10.14 -28.96
CA SER A 135 -14.65 10.23 -27.72
C SER A 135 -15.47 10.68 -26.49
N LYS A 136 -16.52 11.48 -26.68
CA LYS A 136 -17.32 12.02 -25.57
C LYS A 136 -18.21 10.96 -24.91
N GLU A 137 -18.90 10.14 -25.70
CA GLU A 137 -19.83 9.14 -25.17
C GLU A 137 -19.06 7.97 -24.53
N LEU A 138 -17.97 7.52 -25.17
CA LEU A 138 -17.08 6.52 -24.61
C LEU A 138 -16.43 7.01 -23.30
N THR A 139 -15.94 8.25 -23.30
CA THR A 139 -15.36 8.88 -22.10
C THR A 139 -16.37 8.89 -20.97
N LYS A 140 -17.59 9.37 -21.24
CA LYS A 140 -18.66 9.42 -20.25
C LYS A 140 -18.95 8.03 -19.67
N LYS A 141 -19.08 7.02 -20.54
CA LYS A 141 -19.33 5.65 -20.11
C LYS A 141 -18.20 5.08 -19.25
N LEU A 142 -16.94 5.32 -19.62
CA LEU A 142 -15.78 4.87 -18.84
C LEU A 142 -15.73 5.52 -17.45
N PHE A 143 -16.07 6.81 -17.35
CA PHE A 143 -16.16 7.50 -16.07
C PHE A 143 -17.33 6.98 -15.21
N GLU A 144 -18.52 6.82 -15.80
CA GLU A 144 -19.70 6.27 -15.11
C GLU A 144 -19.43 4.85 -14.57
N ASP A 145 -18.75 4.03 -15.36
CA ASP A 145 -18.38 2.67 -14.97
C ASP A 145 -17.34 2.67 -13.85
N ALA A 146 -16.32 3.53 -13.90
CA ALA A 146 -15.31 3.66 -12.84
C ALA A 146 -15.92 4.21 -11.54
N GLU A 147 -16.83 5.18 -11.63
CA GLU A 147 -17.57 5.71 -10.47
C GLU A 147 -18.45 4.65 -9.85
N PHE A 148 -19.18 3.90 -10.66
CA PHE A 148 -20.02 2.79 -10.19
C PHE A 148 -19.17 1.72 -9.48
N LEU A 149 -18.05 1.29 -10.09
CA LEU A 149 -17.12 0.35 -9.47
C LEU A 149 -16.59 0.86 -8.14
N SER A 150 -16.24 2.14 -8.09
CA SER A 150 -15.75 2.78 -6.86
C SER A 150 -16.81 2.81 -5.76
N LYS A 151 -18.10 2.80 -6.09
CA LYS A 151 -19.19 2.73 -5.11
C LYS A 151 -19.39 1.32 -4.56
N ILE A 152 -19.33 0.30 -5.41
CA ILE A 152 -19.63 -1.08 -5.02
C ILE A 152 -18.44 -1.86 -4.46
N ASP A 153 -17.19 -1.50 -4.80
CA ASP A 153 -16.00 -2.12 -4.22
C ASP A 153 -15.68 -1.47 -2.87
N PRO A 154 -15.75 -2.17 -1.74
CA PRO A 154 -15.48 -1.60 -0.43
C PRO A 154 -13.98 -1.32 -0.20
N HIS A 155 -13.08 -1.89 -1.00
CA HIS A 155 -11.63 -1.87 -0.78
C HIS A 155 -10.90 -0.89 -1.70
N TYR A 156 -11.39 -0.74 -2.94
CA TYR A 156 -10.74 0.06 -3.96
C TYR A 156 -11.67 1.07 -4.62
N ALA A 157 -11.10 2.23 -4.93
CA ALA A 157 -11.68 3.20 -5.86
C ALA A 157 -10.94 3.08 -7.20
N TYR A 158 -11.67 3.28 -8.29
CA TYR A 158 -11.15 3.17 -9.64
C TYR A 158 -11.16 4.54 -10.32
N SER A 159 -10.10 4.84 -11.05
CA SER A 159 -9.98 6.05 -11.86
C SER A 159 -9.64 5.66 -13.30
N VAL A 160 -10.28 6.33 -14.24
CA VAL A 160 -10.00 6.16 -15.67
C VAL A 160 -9.67 7.52 -16.27
N ARG A 161 -8.59 7.59 -17.07
CA ARG A 161 -8.20 8.79 -17.79
C ARG A 161 -7.94 8.47 -19.24
N LEU A 162 -8.40 9.33 -20.13
CA LEU A 162 -8.11 9.27 -21.56
C LEU A 162 -6.98 10.24 -21.90
N ILE A 163 -6.02 9.77 -22.69
CA ILE A 163 -4.90 10.55 -23.19
C ILE A 163 -4.98 10.53 -24.72
N SER A 164 -5.17 11.67 -25.35
CA SER A 164 -5.39 11.80 -26.80
C SER A 164 -4.15 11.58 -27.66
N LYS A 165 -2.97 11.72 -27.08
CA LYS A 165 -1.68 11.35 -27.71
C LYS A 165 -0.74 10.93 -26.59
N TYR A 166 -0.38 9.67 -26.61
CA TYR A 166 0.60 9.14 -25.67
C TYR A 166 2.01 9.57 -26.09
N ASP A 167 2.62 10.41 -25.27
CA ASP A 167 4.03 10.73 -25.40
C ASP A 167 4.81 9.94 -24.32
N LYS A 168 5.63 9.01 -24.76
CA LYS A 168 6.49 8.18 -23.87
C LYS A 168 7.36 9.04 -22.95
N ASN A 169 7.77 10.23 -23.38
CA ASN A 169 8.67 11.11 -22.64
C ASN A 169 7.93 12.06 -21.68
N GLY A 170 6.64 12.25 -21.87
CA GLY A 170 5.82 13.21 -21.09
C GLY A 170 4.86 12.58 -20.10
N PHE A 171 4.66 11.26 -20.15
CA PHE A 171 3.74 10.59 -19.23
C PHE A 171 4.50 10.02 -18.02
N THR A 172 4.03 10.37 -16.84
CA THR A 172 4.50 9.78 -15.58
C THR A 172 3.29 9.22 -14.85
N PHE A 173 3.37 7.98 -14.38
CA PHE A 173 2.39 7.45 -13.45
C PHE A 173 2.32 8.36 -12.23
N SER A 174 1.12 8.75 -11.82
CA SER A 174 0.97 9.64 -10.67
C SER A 174 1.38 8.92 -9.40
N ASN A 175 2.29 9.52 -8.64
CA ASN A 175 2.61 9.06 -7.29
C ASN A 175 1.55 9.62 -6.33
N ARG A 176 0.37 8.96 -6.28
CA ARG A 176 -0.70 9.32 -5.35
C ARG A 176 -0.64 8.43 -4.13
N PRO A 177 -0.97 8.96 -2.94
CA PRO A 177 -1.17 8.12 -1.76
C PRO A 177 -2.18 7.01 -2.06
N ASN A 178 -1.88 5.79 -1.60
CA ASN A 178 -2.73 4.61 -1.74
C ASN A 178 -2.98 4.13 -3.19
N LEU A 179 -2.27 4.64 -4.19
CA LEU A 179 -2.31 4.08 -5.54
C LEU A 179 -1.65 2.69 -5.53
N MET A 180 -2.45 1.66 -5.81
CA MET A 180 -2.00 0.27 -5.77
C MET A 180 -1.70 -0.30 -7.14
N TYR A 181 -2.37 0.19 -8.16
CA TYR A 181 -2.23 -0.29 -9.53
C TYR A 181 -2.45 0.84 -10.52
N SER A 182 -1.66 0.88 -11.58
CA SER A 182 -1.86 1.76 -12.72
C SER A 182 -1.39 1.08 -13.99
N GLU A 183 -2.22 1.08 -15.01
CA GLU A 183 -1.96 0.52 -16.34
C GLU A 183 -2.30 1.53 -17.41
N ILE A 184 -1.46 1.58 -18.46
CA ILE A 184 -1.74 2.32 -19.69
C ILE A 184 -1.94 1.32 -20.81
N MET A 185 -3.07 1.41 -21.46
CA MET A 185 -3.37 0.69 -22.69
C MET A 185 -3.37 1.68 -23.85
N THR A 186 -2.53 1.44 -24.86
CA THR A 186 -2.42 2.30 -26.04
C THR A 186 -2.84 1.53 -27.29
N ASN A 187 -3.73 2.11 -28.09
CA ASN A 187 -4.12 1.54 -29.39
C ASN A 187 -3.14 1.94 -30.51
N SER A 188 -3.33 1.34 -31.70
CA SER A 188 -2.51 1.61 -32.88
C SER A 188 -2.55 3.06 -33.38
N GLU A 189 -3.59 3.82 -33.02
CA GLU A 189 -3.75 5.25 -33.39
C GLU A 189 -3.09 6.21 -32.38
N GLY A 190 -2.50 5.69 -31.28
CA GLY A 190 -1.82 6.47 -30.24
C GLY A 190 -2.74 7.03 -29.16
N TYR A 191 -4.01 6.64 -29.12
CA TYR A 191 -4.89 6.95 -28.00
C TYR A 191 -4.65 5.99 -26.85
N SER A 192 -4.62 6.51 -25.66
CA SER A 192 -4.35 5.72 -24.47
C SER A 192 -5.41 5.87 -23.40
N VAL A 193 -5.69 4.79 -22.72
CA VAL A 193 -6.54 4.73 -21.52
C VAL A 193 -5.64 4.38 -20.34
N VAL A 194 -5.68 5.18 -19.29
CA VAL A 194 -5.02 4.88 -18.01
C VAL A 194 -6.08 4.43 -17.04
N ILE A 195 -5.89 3.26 -16.46
CA ILE A 195 -6.74 2.70 -15.41
C ILE A 195 -5.94 2.63 -14.13
N GLU A 196 -6.51 3.14 -13.05
CA GLU A 196 -5.87 3.16 -11.73
C GLU A 196 -6.80 2.54 -10.69
N ALA A 197 -6.22 1.76 -9.77
CA ALA A 197 -6.88 1.28 -8.56
C ALA A 197 -6.23 1.89 -7.33
N ILE A 198 -7.03 2.54 -6.49
CA ILE A 198 -6.60 3.30 -5.33
C ILE A 198 -7.22 2.66 -4.09
N ALA A 199 -6.42 2.26 -3.12
CA ALA A 199 -6.92 1.69 -1.88
C ALA A 199 -7.72 2.73 -1.09
N LYS A 200 -8.95 2.39 -0.68
CA LYS A 200 -9.83 3.27 0.09
C LYS A 200 -9.35 3.47 1.53
N TYR A 201 -8.57 2.52 2.04
CA TYR A 201 -7.97 2.58 3.37
C TYR A 201 -6.63 1.83 3.37
N LYS A 202 -5.76 2.18 4.31
CA LYS A 202 -4.36 1.72 4.35
C LYS A 202 -4.21 0.19 4.38
N ALA A 203 -5.07 -0.51 5.09
CA ALA A 203 -5.00 -1.96 5.23
C ALA A 203 -5.70 -2.74 4.10
N ALA A 204 -6.32 -2.08 3.11
CA ALA A 204 -7.00 -2.76 2.01
C ALA A 204 -6.10 -3.75 1.25
N PRO A 205 -4.82 -3.43 0.93
CA PRO A 205 -3.94 -4.36 0.23
C PRO A 205 -3.59 -5.61 1.03
N ASP A 206 -3.62 -5.55 2.36
CA ASP A 206 -3.30 -6.68 3.23
C ASP A 206 -4.44 -7.71 3.23
N TYR A 207 -5.69 -7.23 3.19
CA TYR A 207 -6.87 -8.09 3.20
C TYR A 207 -7.31 -8.52 1.80
N TYR A 208 -7.16 -7.63 0.83
CA TYR A 208 -7.55 -7.85 -0.57
C TYR A 208 -6.43 -7.47 -1.53
N PRO A 209 -5.30 -8.18 -1.49
CA PRO A 209 -4.16 -7.85 -2.35
C PRO A 209 -4.53 -7.94 -3.82
N LEU A 210 -4.22 -6.89 -4.57
CA LEU A 210 -4.24 -6.90 -6.02
C LEU A 210 -3.06 -7.74 -6.52
N LYS A 211 -3.33 -8.96 -6.97
CA LYS A 211 -2.30 -9.86 -7.49
C LYS A 211 -2.28 -9.77 -9.01
N THR A 212 -1.21 -9.25 -9.55
CA THR A 212 -0.96 -9.19 -10.99
C THR A 212 0.23 -10.07 -11.31
N SER A 213 0.11 -10.93 -12.29
CA SER A 213 1.23 -11.62 -12.90
C SER A 213 1.35 -11.22 -14.37
N CYS A 214 2.55 -10.84 -14.77
CA CYS A 214 2.82 -10.43 -16.13
C CYS A 214 4.24 -10.82 -16.54
N THR A 215 4.51 -10.77 -17.83
CA THR A 215 5.88 -10.90 -18.34
C THR A 215 6.39 -9.51 -18.68
N LEU A 216 7.33 -9.00 -17.86
CA LEU A 216 8.07 -7.78 -18.17
C LEU A 216 9.08 -8.08 -19.30
N TYR A 217 9.21 -7.17 -20.23
CA TYR A 217 10.25 -7.25 -21.25
C TYR A 217 10.86 -5.86 -21.52
N ALA A 218 11.96 -5.83 -22.24
CA ALA A 218 12.66 -4.60 -22.52
C ALA A 218 12.71 -4.36 -24.04
N GLU A 219 12.25 -3.20 -24.48
CA GLU A 219 12.30 -2.77 -25.87
C GLU A 219 13.53 -1.91 -26.15
N THR A 220 13.95 -1.12 -25.15
CA THR A 220 15.06 -0.15 -25.26
C THR A 220 16.22 -0.48 -24.32
N PRO A 221 17.41 0.08 -24.50
CA PRO A 221 18.50 -0.05 -23.54
C PRO A 221 18.12 0.48 -22.14
N GLU A 222 17.29 1.52 -22.07
CA GLU A 222 16.77 2.06 -20.82
C GLU A 222 15.85 1.07 -20.11
N ASP A 223 14.92 0.43 -20.83
CA ASP A 223 14.06 -0.62 -20.29
C ASP A 223 14.90 -1.80 -19.76
N LYS A 224 15.96 -2.18 -20.46
CA LYS A 224 16.89 -3.23 -20.00
C LYS A 224 17.53 -2.86 -18.65
N LYS A 225 17.96 -1.61 -18.48
CA LYS A 225 18.51 -1.12 -17.23
C LYS A 225 17.46 -1.15 -16.11
N LYS A 226 16.25 -0.61 -16.37
CA LYS A 226 15.14 -0.64 -15.40
C LYS A 226 14.79 -2.07 -14.97
N LEU A 227 14.65 -2.98 -15.92
CA LEU A 227 14.36 -4.39 -15.65
C LEU A 227 15.48 -5.08 -14.87
N HIS A 228 16.74 -4.81 -15.23
CA HIS A 228 17.90 -5.32 -14.51
C HIS A 228 17.92 -4.83 -13.05
N ASP A 229 17.73 -3.54 -12.82
CA ASP A 229 17.74 -2.92 -11.49
C ASP A 229 16.57 -3.44 -10.63
N PHE A 230 15.39 -3.62 -11.25
CA PHE A 230 14.25 -4.24 -10.58
C PHE A 230 14.53 -5.68 -10.14
N VAL A 231 15.04 -6.51 -11.04
CA VAL A 231 15.36 -7.93 -10.71
C VAL A 231 16.46 -8.02 -9.68
N LYS A 232 17.47 -7.18 -9.78
CA LYS A 232 18.67 -7.24 -8.93
C LYS A 232 18.43 -6.68 -7.54
N TYR A 233 17.76 -5.52 -7.43
CA TYR A 233 17.62 -4.74 -6.20
C TYR A 233 16.16 -4.49 -5.78
N GLY A 234 15.18 -4.86 -6.60
CA GLY A 234 13.77 -4.50 -6.39
C GLY A 234 13.48 -3.02 -6.69
N THR A 235 14.37 -2.33 -7.40
CA THR A 235 14.23 -0.91 -7.71
C THR A 235 12.90 -0.63 -8.42
N PRO A 236 12.06 0.30 -7.93
CA PRO A 236 10.84 0.70 -8.60
C PRO A 236 11.13 1.28 -10.00
N PHE A 237 10.16 1.17 -10.88
CA PHE A 237 10.26 1.72 -12.22
C PHE A 237 8.96 2.41 -12.62
N ASN A 238 9.07 3.52 -13.33
CA ASN A 238 7.90 4.29 -13.74
C ASN A 238 7.10 3.55 -14.81
N GLU A 239 7.79 2.85 -15.73
CA GLU A 239 7.13 2.29 -16.90
C GLU A 239 8.01 1.21 -17.53
N LEU A 240 7.45 0.01 -17.70
CA LEU A 240 8.02 -1.06 -18.50
C LEU A 240 6.93 -1.73 -19.36
N PRO A 241 7.25 -2.16 -20.58
CA PRO A 241 6.32 -2.91 -21.40
C PRO A 241 6.05 -4.31 -20.82
N VAL A 242 4.80 -4.74 -20.93
CA VAL A 242 4.33 -6.01 -20.39
C VAL A 242 3.54 -6.81 -21.41
N LYS A 243 3.54 -8.12 -21.24
CA LYS A 243 2.70 -9.07 -21.96
C LYS A 243 2.25 -10.19 -21.02
N ASN A 244 1.27 -10.98 -21.48
CA ASN A 244 0.72 -12.09 -20.70
C ASN A 244 0.27 -11.67 -19.29
N ILE A 245 -0.40 -10.53 -19.17
CA ILE A 245 -0.89 -10.05 -17.89
C ILE A 245 -2.01 -10.99 -17.43
N LYS A 246 -1.88 -11.49 -16.20
CA LYS A 246 -2.91 -12.25 -15.49
C LYS A 246 -3.14 -11.59 -14.15
N GLU A 247 -4.35 -11.25 -13.86
CA GLU A 247 -4.72 -10.53 -12.65
C GLU A 247 -5.77 -11.30 -11.85
N ASN A 248 -5.68 -11.25 -10.53
CA ASN A 248 -6.75 -11.75 -9.68
C ASN A 248 -7.89 -10.72 -9.49
N LEU A 249 -7.70 -9.50 -9.97
CA LEU A 249 -8.81 -8.57 -10.20
C LEU A 249 -9.83 -9.15 -11.16
N LYS A 250 -9.54 -10.35 -11.72
CA LYS A 250 -10.32 -10.92 -12.83
C LYS A 250 -10.67 -9.82 -13.83
N LEU A 251 -9.70 -8.93 -14.10
CA LEU A 251 -9.78 -7.99 -15.18
C LEU A 251 -9.62 -8.82 -16.46
N PRO A 252 -10.69 -9.17 -17.18
CA PRO A 252 -10.62 -10.08 -18.32
C PRO A 252 -10.23 -9.36 -19.59
N ALA A 253 -9.47 -8.30 -19.44
CA ALA A 253 -8.99 -7.53 -20.57
C ALA A 253 -8.10 -8.33 -21.51
N LEU A 254 -7.68 -9.53 -21.16
CA LEU A 254 -6.46 -10.07 -21.76
C LEU A 254 -6.59 -11.45 -22.38
N GLU A 255 -7.81 -11.96 -22.54
CA GLU A 255 -8.09 -12.98 -23.56
C GLU A 255 -8.29 -12.40 -24.97
N MET A 256 -7.97 -11.11 -25.17
CA MET A 256 -8.09 -10.48 -26.47
C MET A 256 -6.83 -10.70 -27.31
N GLN A 257 -7.04 -10.82 -28.60
CA GLN A 257 -5.98 -10.90 -29.61
C GLN A 257 -4.91 -9.84 -29.34
N GLN A 258 -3.77 -10.32 -28.86
CA GLN A 258 -2.63 -9.52 -28.34
C GLN A 258 -1.92 -8.68 -29.42
N ASP A 259 -2.38 -8.70 -30.65
CA ASP A 259 -1.64 -8.16 -31.80
C ASP A 259 -1.81 -6.65 -31.99
N GLU A 260 -2.70 -5.97 -31.25
CA GLU A 260 -3.02 -4.55 -31.51
C GLU A 260 -2.88 -3.59 -30.31
N MET A 261 -2.58 -4.08 -29.09
CA MET A 261 -2.46 -3.21 -27.93
C MET A 261 -1.16 -3.42 -27.17
N PHE A 262 -0.48 -2.31 -26.85
CA PHE A 262 0.72 -2.30 -26.03
C PHE A 262 0.34 -1.89 -24.61
N SER A 263 0.53 -2.77 -23.64
CA SER A 263 0.36 -2.47 -22.22
C SER A 263 1.70 -2.14 -21.58
N ARG A 264 1.70 -1.15 -20.72
CA ARG A 264 2.85 -0.76 -19.90
C ARG A 264 2.40 -0.60 -18.45
N ILE A 265 3.22 -1.02 -17.51
CA ILE A 265 2.97 -0.86 -16.09
C ILE A 265 4.12 -0.13 -15.40
N GLY A 266 3.80 0.58 -14.34
CA GLY A 266 4.77 1.14 -13.40
C GLY A 266 4.70 0.39 -12.06
N LEU A 267 5.85 0.29 -11.40
CA LEU A 267 5.95 -0.18 -10.03
C LEU A 267 6.42 0.97 -9.16
N LEU A 268 5.56 1.42 -8.26
CA LEU A 268 5.89 2.45 -7.28
C LEU A 268 6.51 1.83 -6.03
N GLY A 269 7.47 2.53 -5.44
CA GLY A 269 8.05 2.13 -4.15
C GLY A 269 7.00 2.25 -3.04
N GLN A 270 7.01 1.30 -2.12
CA GLN A 270 6.20 1.43 -0.91
C GLN A 270 6.80 2.51 -0.01
N ILE A 271 5.96 3.41 0.50
CA ILE A 271 6.34 4.37 1.54
C ILE A 271 6.38 3.61 2.86
N ASP A 272 7.55 3.51 3.48
CA ASP A 272 7.68 2.92 4.79
C ASP A 272 6.91 3.78 5.83
N PRO A 273 6.01 3.21 6.64
CA PRO A 273 5.30 3.96 7.67
C PRO A 273 6.24 4.50 8.77
N HIS A 274 7.45 3.93 8.88
CA HIS A 274 8.48 4.33 9.82
C HIS A 274 9.81 4.56 9.07
N PRO A 275 9.94 5.67 8.32
CA PRO A 275 11.11 5.93 7.50
C PRO A 275 12.37 6.03 8.38
N LEU A 276 13.43 5.33 7.94
CA LEU A 276 14.73 5.44 8.59
C LEU A 276 15.35 6.79 8.25
N THR A 277 15.93 7.43 9.27
CA THR A 277 16.81 8.59 9.08
C THR A 277 18.25 8.13 9.16
N LEU A 278 19.03 8.42 8.13
CA LEU A 278 20.46 8.19 8.10
C LEU A 278 21.19 9.54 8.10
N VAL A 279 22.45 9.53 8.49
CA VAL A 279 23.30 10.73 8.52
C VAL A 279 24.46 10.49 7.55
N LEU A 280 24.59 11.36 6.57
CA LEU A 280 25.71 11.40 5.65
C LEU A 280 26.73 12.41 6.18
N ILE A 281 27.97 11.98 6.29
CA ILE A 281 29.08 12.75 6.88
C ILE A 281 30.18 12.92 5.85
N SER A 282 30.67 14.13 5.70
CA SER A 282 31.85 14.44 4.90
C SER A 282 32.72 15.42 5.69
N ASP A 283 33.87 14.95 6.15
CA ASP A 283 34.76 15.66 7.10
C ASP A 283 33.99 16.24 8.29
N ASP A 284 33.97 17.56 8.47
CA ASP A 284 33.30 18.23 9.59
C ASP A 284 31.81 18.54 9.33
N THR A 285 31.31 18.24 8.12
CA THR A 285 29.89 18.49 7.75
C THR A 285 29.06 17.22 7.82
N HIS A 286 27.80 17.37 8.17
CA HIS A 286 26.85 16.26 8.17
C HIS A 286 25.46 16.71 7.74
N ILE A 287 24.74 15.80 7.09
CA ILE A 287 23.36 16.03 6.67
C ILE A 287 22.47 14.81 6.97
N ALA A 288 21.30 15.08 7.53
CA ALA A 288 20.31 14.05 7.80
C ALA A 288 19.52 13.77 6.52
N LEU A 289 19.30 12.49 6.24
CA LEU A 289 18.62 11.98 5.06
C LEU A 289 17.44 11.14 5.51
N GLU A 290 16.26 11.50 5.02
CA GLU A 290 15.02 10.77 5.27
C GLU A 290 14.79 9.71 4.19
N GLN A 291 14.46 8.51 4.59
CA GLN A 291 14.15 7.40 3.68
C GLN A 291 12.97 7.74 2.76
N LYS A 292 13.16 7.55 1.47
CA LYS A 292 12.09 7.61 0.45
C LYS A 292 11.64 6.24 0.00
N SER A 293 12.57 5.31 -0.14
CA SER A 293 12.24 3.92 -0.45
C SER A 293 13.26 2.96 0.15
N ARG A 294 12.80 1.73 0.37
CA ARG A 294 13.64 0.59 0.70
C ARG A 294 13.09 -0.61 -0.03
N THR A 295 13.94 -1.26 -0.82
CA THR A 295 13.53 -2.39 -1.64
C THR A 295 14.51 -3.54 -1.52
N SER A 296 14.07 -4.73 -1.90
CA SER A 296 14.88 -5.93 -1.94
C SER A 296 14.56 -6.70 -3.22
N GLY A 297 15.60 -7.05 -3.94
CA GLY A 297 15.53 -7.87 -5.15
C GLY A 297 16.17 -9.24 -4.95
N ARG A 298 16.46 -9.91 -6.07
CA ARG A 298 17.01 -11.28 -6.06
C ARG A 298 18.46 -11.34 -5.56
N ILE A 299 19.23 -10.30 -5.75
CA ILE A 299 20.69 -10.30 -5.48
C ILE A 299 21.04 -9.38 -4.32
N GLY A 300 20.28 -8.31 -4.13
CA GLY A 300 20.58 -7.31 -3.12
C GLY A 300 19.39 -6.43 -2.78
N GLY A 301 19.66 -5.30 -2.12
CA GLY A 301 18.67 -4.30 -1.77
C GLY A 301 19.11 -2.90 -2.17
N GLU A 302 18.14 -2.01 -2.25
CA GLU A 302 18.34 -0.59 -2.49
C GLU A 302 17.63 0.22 -1.40
N TRP A 303 18.31 1.24 -0.90
CA TRP A 303 17.75 2.26 -0.05
C TRP A 303 17.93 3.61 -0.72
N THR A 304 16.89 4.44 -0.76
CA THR A 304 16.95 5.80 -1.26
C THR A 304 16.51 6.78 -0.19
N GLY A 305 17.16 7.93 -0.13
CA GLY A 305 16.83 8.98 0.80
C GLY A 305 17.16 10.36 0.24
N GLU A 306 16.56 11.37 0.86
CA GLU A 306 16.82 12.77 0.54
C GLU A 306 16.95 13.62 1.80
N ASP A 307 17.65 14.75 1.69
CA ASP A 307 17.70 15.74 2.75
C ASP A 307 16.43 16.58 2.82
N LYS A 308 16.25 17.33 3.89
CA LYS A 308 15.05 18.16 4.13
C LYS A 308 14.79 19.20 3.02
N SER A 309 15.82 19.66 2.31
CA SER A 309 15.68 20.61 1.20
C SER A 309 15.33 19.95 -0.13
N GLY A 310 15.48 18.62 -0.22
CA GLY A 310 15.36 17.86 -1.46
C GLY A 310 16.51 18.11 -2.46
N ALA A 311 17.61 18.75 -2.02
CA ALA A 311 18.75 19.06 -2.88
C ALA A 311 19.76 17.92 -2.96
N ILE A 312 19.75 17.00 -1.99
CA ILE A 312 20.66 15.85 -1.97
C ILE A 312 19.83 14.58 -1.96
N HIS A 313 19.92 13.82 -3.04
CA HIS A 313 19.36 12.50 -3.14
C HIS A 313 20.47 11.48 -3.06
N ILE A 314 20.28 10.43 -2.27
CA ILE A 314 21.21 9.32 -2.22
C ILE A 314 20.54 8.00 -2.59
N ARG A 315 21.36 7.12 -3.15
CA ARG A 315 21.03 5.73 -3.43
C ARG A 315 22.11 4.85 -2.86
N LEU A 316 21.75 3.98 -1.93
CA LEU A 316 22.59 2.97 -1.35
C LEU A 316 22.18 1.60 -1.89
N ARG A 317 23.09 0.86 -2.51
CA ARG A 317 22.85 -0.51 -2.99
C ARG A 317 23.79 -1.47 -2.28
N THR A 318 23.26 -2.59 -1.83
CA THR A 318 24.02 -3.66 -1.18
C THR A 318 23.75 -4.97 -1.89
N GLU A 319 24.82 -5.75 -2.12
CA GLU A 319 24.71 -7.09 -2.70
C GLU A 319 25.01 -8.17 -1.66
N ALA A 320 24.08 -9.12 -1.51
CA ALA A 320 24.17 -10.14 -0.45
C ALA A 320 25.38 -11.08 -0.61
N ASN A 321 25.81 -11.33 -1.86
CA ASN A 321 26.84 -12.33 -2.15
C ASN A 321 28.26 -11.74 -2.22
N SER A 322 28.42 -10.46 -2.50
CA SER A 322 29.73 -9.83 -2.65
C SER A 322 30.12 -8.95 -1.45
N LEU A 323 29.17 -8.66 -0.55
CA LEU A 323 29.30 -7.64 0.48
C LEU A 323 29.64 -6.25 -0.08
N GLU A 324 29.53 -6.09 -1.39
CA GLU A 324 29.74 -4.80 -2.04
C GLU A 324 28.58 -3.86 -1.73
N THR A 325 28.96 -2.67 -1.31
CA THR A 325 28.02 -1.58 -1.06
C THR A 325 28.41 -0.39 -1.92
N THR A 326 27.47 0.11 -2.70
CA THR A 326 27.67 1.30 -3.52
C THR A 326 26.79 2.43 -3.02
N LEU A 327 27.37 3.63 -2.89
CA LEU A 327 26.67 4.85 -2.53
C LEU A 327 26.76 5.84 -3.68
N GLU A 328 25.61 6.27 -4.19
CA GLU A 328 25.49 7.29 -5.22
C GLU A 328 24.86 8.54 -4.62
N ILE A 329 25.48 9.69 -4.82
CA ILE A 329 24.95 11.00 -4.40
C ILE A 329 24.59 11.78 -5.64
N THR A 330 23.32 12.20 -5.73
CA THR A 330 22.82 12.99 -6.84
C THR A 330 22.34 14.35 -6.35
N PRO A 331 23.01 15.47 -6.72
CA PRO A 331 22.55 16.80 -6.36
C PRO A 331 21.38 17.25 -7.25
N HIS A 332 20.33 17.78 -6.61
CA HIS A 332 19.13 18.34 -7.25
C HIS A 332 18.98 19.83 -6.89
N LEU A 333 19.84 20.68 -7.41
CA LEU A 333 19.92 22.10 -7.04
C LEU A 333 18.65 22.91 -7.39
N THR A 334 17.83 22.44 -8.32
CA THR A 334 16.52 23.07 -8.63
C THR A 334 15.53 22.97 -7.46
N SER A 335 15.67 21.98 -6.59
CA SER A 335 14.86 21.81 -5.39
C SER A 335 15.10 22.88 -4.31
N LEU A 336 16.21 23.62 -4.41
CA LEU A 336 16.52 24.72 -3.50
C LEU A 336 15.57 25.91 -3.67
N SER A 337 14.96 26.05 -4.84
CA SER A 337 13.99 27.11 -5.09
C SER A 337 12.70 26.87 -4.28
N GLY A 338 12.41 27.76 -3.34
CA GLY A 338 11.24 27.67 -2.47
C GLY A 338 11.44 26.81 -1.20
N SER A 339 12.63 26.22 -0.99
CA SER A 339 12.95 25.51 0.25
C SER A 339 13.31 26.48 1.40
N GLU A 340 13.23 25.97 2.64
CA GLU A 340 13.65 26.72 3.81
C GLU A 340 15.16 27.07 3.74
N VAL A 341 15.52 28.27 4.17
CA VAL A 341 16.89 28.81 4.04
C VAL A 341 17.92 27.93 4.75
N LEU A 342 17.65 27.48 5.98
CA LEU A 342 18.63 26.70 6.77
C LEU A 342 18.88 25.32 6.19
N PRO A 343 17.88 24.50 5.81
CA PRO A 343 18.11 23.26 5.08
C PRO A 343 18.84 23.45 3.76
N ALA A 344 18.47 24.45 2.96
CA ALA A 344 19.13 24.76 1.69
C ALA A 344 20.62 25.12 1.89
N PHE A 345 20.94 25.94 2.89
CA PHE A 345 22.32 26.28 3.23
C PHE A 345 23.12 25.05 3.64
N LYS A 346 22.58 24.20 4.51
CA LYS A 346 23.24 22.95 4.94
C LYS A 346 23.52 22.00 3.76
N ALA A 347 22.59 21.89 2.83
CA ALA A 347 22.78 21.06 1.65
C ALA A 347 23.91 21.58 0.74
N ILE A 348 23.97 22.90 0.51
CA ILE A 348 25.03 23.52 -0.29
C ILE A 348 26.40 23.37 0.40
N ASP A 349 26.46 23.64 1.70
CA ASP A 349 27.68 23.52 2.51
C ASP A 349 28.20 22.08 2.48
N PHE A 350 27.32 21.10 2.66
CA PHE A 350 27.67 19.69 2.55
C PHE A 350 28.20 19.32 1.16
N LEU A 351 27.50 19.73 0.08
CA LEU A 351 27.93 19.43 -1.29
C LEU A 351 29.30 20.08 -1.60
N TYR A 352 29.53 21.30 -1.12
CA TYR A 352 30.80 21.97 -1.27
C TYR A 352 31.90 21.21 -0.53
N THR A 353 31.74 20.88 0.75
CA THR A 353 32.70 20.13 1.53
C THR A 353 32.97 18.76 0.91
N ASN A 354 31.92 18.02 0.55
CA ASN A 354 32.07 16.72 -0.10
C ASN A 354 32.80 16.78 -1.44
N SER A 355 32.73 17.89 -2.17
CA SER A 355 33.50 18.08 -3.43
C SER A 355 34.99 18.22 -3.20
N GLN A 356 35.41 18.62 -2.02
CA GLN A 356 36.81 18.82 -1.62
C GLN A 356 37.35 17.64 -0.79
N SER A 357 36.47 16.87 -0.20
CA SER A 357 36.79 15.77 0.71
C SER A 357 36.96 14.43 -0.01
N LYS A 358 37.79 13.57 0.56
CA LYS A 358 37.91 12.15 0.19
C LYS A 358 37.15 11.25 1.21
N ASN A 359 36.73 11.83 2.32
CA ASN A 359 36.09 11.09 3.40
C ASN A 359 34.58 11.21 3.29
N LEU A 360 33.92 10.08 3.10
CA LEU A 360 32.48 10.01 3.06
C LEU A 360 32.02 8.81 3.87
N GLU A 361 31.11 9.05 4.80
CA GLU A 361 30.54 8.01 5.65
C GLU A 361 29.03 8.17 5.76
N LEU A 362 28.31 7.06 5.75
CA LEU A 362 26.87 6.98 6.01
C LEU A 362 26.64 6.20 7.32
N GLN A 363 25.96 6.82 8.25
CA GLN A 363 25.70 6.27 9.57
C GLN A 363 24.21 6.26 9.92
N THR A 364 23.83 5.41 10.89
CA THR A 364 22.54 5.55 11.59
C THR A 364 22.58 6.76 12.51
N LEU A 365 21.42 7.22 13.00
CA LEU A 365 21.33 8.28 14.03
C LEU A 365 22.11 7.97 15.32
N HIS A 366 22.37 6.69 15.59
CA HIS A 366 23.13 6.24 16.76
C HIS A 366 24.64 6.03 16.49
N GLY A 367 25.14 6.53 15.35
CA GLY A 367 26.56 6.49 15.02
C GLY A 367 27.08 5.12 14.50
N LYS A 368 26.18 4.18 14.17
CA LYS A 368 26.63 2.92 13.53
C LYS A 368 26.90 3.17 12.06
N SER A 369 28.14 2.95 11.62
CA SER A 369 28.52 3.05 10.22
C SER A 369 27.84 1.98 9.36
N ILE A 370 27.30 2.41 8.21
CA ILE A 370 26.66 1.57 7.19
C ILE A 370 27.55 1.51 5.95
N TYR A 371 28.20 2.62 5.62
CA TYR A 371 29.08 2.77 4.47
C TYR A 371 30.20 3.75 4.82
N SER A 372 31.40 3.44 4.40
CA SER A 372 32.53 4.37 4.42
C SER A 372 33.34 4.19 3.13
N ASN A 373 33.82 5.30 2.57
CA ASN A 373 34.77 5.20 1.46
C ASN A 373 36.00 4.41 1.93
N PRO A 374 36.47 3.43 1.14
CA PRO A 374 37.74 2.82 1.44
C PRO A 374 38.82 3.91 1.36
N THR A 375 39.44 4.20 2.49
CA THR A 375 40.64 5.04 2.52
C THR A 375 41.64 4.46 1.53
N SER A 376 41.94 5.20 0.45
CA SER A 376 43.08 4.86 -0.42
C SER A 376 44.34 4.91 0.42
N THR A 377 44.75 3.73 0.93
CA THR A 377 46.09 3.48 1.48
C THR A 377 47.12 3.55 0.38
#